data_bdfbf3caa10020b669d2c00bd59755c3
#
_entry.id   bdfbf3caa10020b669d2c00bd59755c3
#
_cell.length_a   1.000
_cell.length_b   1.000
_cell.length_c   1.000
_cell.angle_alpha   90.00
_cell.angle_beta   90.00
_cell.angle_gamma   90.00
#
_symmetry.space_group_name_H-M   'P 1'
#
loop_
_entity.id
_entity.type
_entity.pdbx_description
1 polymer ?
#
loop_
_entity_poly.entity_id
_entity_poly.type
_entity_poly.pdbx_seq_one_letter_code
_entity_poly.pdbx_strand_id
1 'polypeptide(L)'
;TGPTATLWEYDIETWKKVVDINLMGTFNCCRAIVPNMIKNNYGRIVNVASVAGKDGNANASAYSASKAGTIGLTKSLGKELAEKNIAVNAVTPSSANTGLLDQMTKDHVQRMLSKVPRGRLLEVEEFTSLVCWLSSEENTFSTAAVFDISGGRSTY
;
A
#
# COMPACT_ATOMS: atom_id res chain seq x y z
N THR A 1 9.72 1.20 -6.20
CA THR A 1 10.31 1.71 -4.93
C THR A 1 11.21 2.93 -5.14
N GLY A 2 11.78 3.10 -6.33
CA GLY A 2 12.85 4.04 -6.59
C GLY A 2 14.22 3.55 -6.10
N PRO A 3 15.29 4.31 -6.35
CA PRO A 3 16.63 4.02 -5.87
C PRO A 3 16.75 4.13 -4.35
N THR A 4 17.79 3.52 -3.80
CA THR A 4 18.13 3.59 -2.39
C THR A 4 19.20 4.67 -2.17
N ALA A 5 18.87 5.70 -1.41
CA ALA A 5 19.77 6.80 -1.06
C ALA A 5 19.36 7.43 0.27
N THR A 6 20.32 8.02 0.98
CA THR A 6 20.03 8.84 2.16
C THR A 6 19.23 10.09 1.75
N LEU A 7 18.42 10.63 2.66
CA LEU A 7 17.53 11.75 2.33
C LEU A 7 18.30 12.95 1.73
N TRP A 8 19.47 13.27 2.29
CA TRP A 8 20.27 14.44 1.88
C TRP A 8 21.08 14.22 0.60
N GLU A 9 21.19 12.96 0.12
CA GLU A 9 21.86 12.59 -1.13
C GLU A 9 20.87 12.20 -2.23
N TYR A 10 19.57 12.13 -1.89
CA TYR A 10 18.56 11.70 -2.83
C TYR A 10 18.38 12.75 -3.95
N ASP A 11 18.47 12.32 -5.20
CA ASP A 11 18.20 13.20 -6.34
C ASP A 11 16.74 13.70 -6.31
N ILE A 12 16.58 15.02 -6.38
CA ILE A 12 15.28 15.68 -6.20
C ILE A 12 14.27 15.26 -7.26
N GLU A 13 14.70 15.18 -8.53
CA GLU A 13 13.78 14.84 -9.61
C GLU A 13 13.36 13.37 -9.55
N THR A 14 14.25 12.50 -9.17
CA THR A 14 13.94 11.08 -8.93
C THR A 14 13.00 10.93 -7.72
N TRP A 15 13.22 11.69 -6.64
CA TRP A 15 12.33 11.70 -5.47
C TRP A 15 10.91 12.12 -5.85
N LYS A 16 10.76 13.22 -6.58
CA LYS A 16 9.47 13.70 -7.11
C LYS A 16 8.79 12.65 -7.97
N LYS A 17 9.54 12.03 -8.89
CA LYS A 17 9.03 10.98 -9.78
C LYS A 17 8.46 9.78 -9.01
N VAL A 18 9.12 9.36 -7.94
CA VAL A 18 8.62 8.26 -7.09
C VAL A 18 7.30 8.65 -6.43
N VAL A 19 7.20 9.85 -5.88
CA VAL A 19 5.96 10.36 -5.28
C VAL A 19 4.86 10.51 -6.33
N ASP A 20 5.19 11.06 -7.49
CA ASP A 20 4.24 11.26 -8.58
C ASP A 20 3.65 9.91 -9.05
N ILE A 21 4.48 8.92 -9.30
CA ILE A 21 3.99 7.59 -9.72
C ILE A 21 3.14 6.94 -8.64
N ASN A 22 3.59 6.91 -7.39
CA ASN A 22 2.92 6.13 -6.34
C ASN A 22 1.71 6.86 -5.74
N LEU A 23 1.84 8.15 -5.42
CA LEU A 23 0.78 8.90 -4.76
C LEU A 23 -0.16 9.57 -5.76
N MET A 24 0.39 10.36 -6.70
CA MET A 24 -0.44 11.03 -7.69
C MET A 24 -1.11 10.04 -8.65
N GLY A 25 -0.43 8.93 -8.99
CA GLY A 25 -1.04 7.83 -9.74
C GLY A 25 -2.28 7.26 -9.03
N THR A 26 -2.16 6.96 -7.73
CA THR A 26 -3.30 6.49 -6.91
C THR A 26 -4.42 7.54 -6.85
N PHE A 27 -4.08 8.80 -6.60
CA PHE A 27 -5.05 9.90 -6.60
C PHE A 27 -5.79 10.01 -7.94
N ASN A 28 -5.08 9.98 -9.05
CA ASN A 28 -5.67 10.11 -10.38
C ASN A 28 -6.64 8.96 -10.69
N CYS A 29 -6.29 7.72 -10.33
CA CYS A 29 -7.19 6.58 -10.48
C CYS A 29 -8.46 6.73 -9.64
N CYS A 30 -8.31 7.08 -8.35
CA CYS A 30 -9.47 7.30 -7.47
C CYS A 30 -10.36 8.43 -8.01
N ARG A 31 -9.76 9.57 -8.38
CA ARG A 31 -10.49 10.73 -8.93
C ARG A 31 -11.27 10.39 -10.20
N ALA A 32 -10.72 9.53 -11.04
CA ALA A 32 -11.35 9.15 -12.31
C ALA A 32 -12.56 8.22 -12.10
N ILE A 33 -12.48 7.25 -11.16
CA ILE A 33 -13.51 6.23 -11.00
C ILE A 33 -14.63 6.61 -10.04
N VAL A 34 -14.34 7.40 -9.00
CA VAL A 34 -15.30 7.73 -7.93
C VAL A 34 -16.60 8.37 -8.45
N PRO A 35 -16.61 9.31 -9.40
CA PRO A 35 -17.87 9.85 -9.92
C PRO A 35 -18.83 8.77 -10.48
N ASN A 36 -18.29 7.77 -11.15
CA ASN A 36 -19.09 6.65 -11.65
C ASN A 36 -19.60 5.74 -10.52
N MET A 37 -18.77 5.48 -9.51
CA MET A 37 -19.18 4.73 -8.32
C MET A 37 -20.30 5.45 -7.54
N ILE A 38 -20.21 6.78 -7.42
CA ILE A 38 -21.26 7.61 -6.79
C ILE A 38 -22.58 7.51 -7.58
N LYS A 39 -22.52 7.63 -8.91
CA LYS A 39 -23.69 7.52 -9.78
C LYS A 39 -24.41 6.18 -9.63
N ASN A 40 -23.65 5.09 -9.49
CA ASN A 40 -24.20 3.74 -9.34
C ASN A 40 -24.47 3.35 -7.88
N ASN A 41 -24.13 4.21 -6.91
CA ASN A 41 -24.16 3.94 -5.48
C ASN A 41 -23.52 2.59 -5.11
N TYR A 42 -22.40 2.26 -5.76
CA TYR A 42 -21.63 1.04 -5.49
C TYR A 42 -20.16 1.23 -5.87
N GLY A 43 -19.27 0.78 -4.99
CA GLY A 43 -17.84 0.75 -5.27
C GLY A 43 -17.02 0.09 -4.17
N ARG A 44 -15.91 -0.51 -4.59
CA ARG A 44 -14.88 -1.06 -3.69
C ARG A 44 -13.52 -0.63 -4.22
N ILE A 45 -12.78 0.12 -3.42
CA ILE A 45 -11.42 0.58 -3.74
C ILE A 45 -10.46 -0.01 -2.72
N VAL A 46 -9.43 -0.68 -3.21
CA VAL A 46 -8.34 -1.20 -2.38
C VAL A 46 -7.03 -0.58 -2.84
N ASN A 47 -6.51 0.36 -2.09
CA ASN A 47 -5.24 1.01 -2.37
C ASN A 47 -4.09 0.19 -1.77
N VAL A 48 -3.14 -0.20 -2.61
CA VAL A 48 -1.96 -0.95 -2.15
C VAL A 48 -0.91 0.03 -1.63
N ALA A 49 -0.87 0.18 -0.31
CA ALA A 49 0.16 0.94 0.38
C ALA A 49 1.40 0.06 0.67
N SER A 50 1.97 0.14 1.85
CA SER A 50 3.10 -0.69 2.30
C SER A 50 3.31 -0.48 3.79
N VAL A 51 3.92 -1.43 4.49
CA VAL A 51 4.47 -1.21 5.83
C VAL A 51 5.47 -0.04 5.85
N ALA A 52 6.16 0.22 4.74
CA ALA A 52 7.05 1.38 4.63
C ALA A 52 6.31 2.72 4.77
N GLY A 53 5.02 2.77 4.49
CA GLY A 53 4.18 3.95 4.72
C GLY A 53 3.75 4.12 6.17
N LYS A 54 3.86 3.07 6.99
CA LYS A 54 3.58 3.08 8.43
C LYS A 54 4.87 3.34 9.23
N ASP A 55 5.88 2.50 9.00
CA ASP A 55 7.10 2.47 9.82
C ASP A 55 8.23 3.37 9.27
N GLY A 56 8.17 3.73 7.99
CA GLY A 56 9.30 4.31 7.28
C GLY A 56 10.37 3.26 6.96
N ASN A 57 11.13 3.48 5.90
CA ASN A 57 12.34 2.70 5.61
C ASN A 57 13.50 3.64 5.41
N ALA A 58 14.61 3.41 6.13
CA ALA A 58 15.85 4.13 5.89
C ALA A 58 16.26 4.00 4.42
N ASN A 59 16.80 5.07 3.86
CA ASN A 59 17.25 5.17 2.47
C ASN A 59 16.13 4.99 1.39
N ALA A 60 14.85 5.07 1.78
CA ALA A 60 13.71 4.96 0.88
C ALA A 60 12.64 6.02 1.19
N SER A 61 13.07 7.26 1.47
CA SER A 61 12.21 8.35 1.94
C SER A 61 11.07 8.68 0.96
N ALA A 62 11.35 8.72 -0.35
CA ALA A 62 10.33 8.99 -1.37
C ALA A 62 9.24 7.92 -1.38
N TYR A 63 9.64 6.65 -1.34
CA TYR A 63 8.71 5.53 -1.29
C TYR A 63 7.88 5.54 -0.01
N SER A 64 8.53 5.69 1.15
CA SER A 64 7.84 5.75 2.45
C SER A 64 6.84 6.91 2.51
N ALA A 65 7.24 8.10 2.08
CA ALA A 65 6.35 9.26 2.02
C ALA A 65 5.17 9.04 1.07
N SER A 66 5.41 8.47 -0.12
CA SER A 66 4.33 8.18 -1.08
C SER A 66 3.32 7.17 -0.54
N LYS A 67 3.78 6.12 0.15
CA LYS A 67 2.91 5.08 0.73
C LYS A 67 2.19 5.56 2.00
N ALA A 68 2.79 6.44 2.79
CA ALA A 68 2.12 7.15 3.88
C ALA A 68 1.02 8.09 3.32
N GLY A 69 1.31 8.81 2.25
CA GLY A 69 0.34 9.63 1.54
C GLY A 69 -0.85 8.80 0.99
N THR A 70 -0.58 7.61 0.45
CA THR A 70 -1.62 6.66 0.01
C THR A 70 -2.54 6.25 1.16
N ILE A 71 -1.99 6.01 2.36
CA ILE A 71 -2.78 5.71 3.56
C ILE A 71 -3.66 6.90 3.93
N GLY A 72 -3.11 8.12 3.97
CA GLY A 72 -3.85 9.35 4.25
C GLY A 72 -4.97 9.60 3.25
N LEU A 73 -4.68 9.49 1.95
CA LEU A 73 -5.65 9.61 0.86
C LEU A 73 -6.80 8.62 1.03
N THR A 74 -6.49 7.34 1.32
CA THR A 74 -7.49 6.29 1.54
C THR A 74 -8.44 6.63 2.69
N LYS A 75 -7.90 7.10 3.82
CA LYS A 75 -8.69 7.48 4.98
C LYS A 75 -9.61 8.68 4.70
N SER A 76 -9.12 9.69 4.00
CA SER A 76 -9.93 10.85 3.60
C SER A 76 -11.07 10.43 2.67
N LEU A 77 -10.74 9.76 1.59
CA LEU A 77 -11.73 9.35 0.59
C LEU A 77 -12.77 8.37 1.17
N GLY A 78 -12.34 7.45 2.03
CA GLY A 78 -13.26 6.51 2.69
C GLY A 78 -14.27 7.21 3.60
N LYS A 79 -13.85 8.29 4.29
CA LYS A 79 -14.75 9.13 5.10
C LYS A 79 -15.69 9.96 4.25
N GLU A 80 -15.22 10.53 3.13
CA GLU A 80 -16.03 11.31 2.19
C GLU A 80 -17.16 10.47 1.56
N LEU A 81 -16.95 9.17 1.42
CA LEU A 81 -17.87 8.23 0.77
C LEU A 81 -18.63 7.34 1.77
N ALA A 82 -18.49 7.55 3.08
CA ALA A 82 -19.00 6.65 4.12
C ALA A 82 -20.54 6.50 4.13
N GLU A 83 -21.27 7.50 3.66
CA GLU A 83 -22.75 7.46 3.56
C GLU A 83 -23.25 6.73 2.31
N LYS A 84 -22.35 6.27 1.44
CA LYS A 84 -22.67 5.58 0.20
C LYS A 84 -22.27 4.09 0.31
N ASN A 85 -22.83 3.26 -0.54
CA ASN A 85 -22.38 1.87 -0.66
C ASN A 85 -21.03 1.77 -1.39
N ILE A 86 -20.05 2.60 -0.93
CA ILE A 86 -18.70 2.65 -1.47
C ILE A 86 -17.70 2.49 -0.32
N ALA A 87 -16.86 1.48 -0.38
CA ALA A 87 -15.80 1.26 0.58
C ALA A 87 -14.43 1.56 -0.02
N VAL A 88 -13.58 2.27 0.72
CA VAL A 88 -12.22 2.61 0.32
C VAL A 88 -11.27 2.20 1.44
N ASN A 89 -10.41 1.22 1.17
CA ASN A 89 -9.48 0.68 2.15
C ASN A 89 -8.05 0.63 1.60
N ALA A 90 -7.08 0.58 2.49
CA ALA A 90 -5.68 0.35 2.15
C ALA A 90 -5.22 -1.01 2.69
N VAL A 91 -4.30 -1.65 1.97
CA VAL A 91 -3.55 -2.81 2.45
C VAL A 91 -2.08 -2.44 2.59
N THR A 92 -1.43 -2.92 3.66
CA THR A 92 -0.03 -2.63 3.96
C THR A 92 0.79 -3.93 4.02
N PRO A 93 1.18 -4.48 2.86
CA PRO A 93 2.02 -5.67 2.81
C PRO A 93 3.44 -5.37 3.27
N SER A 94 4.09 -6.39 3.84
CA SER A 94 5.54 -6.49 3.91
C SER A 94 6.11 -7.05 2.59
N SER A 95 7.31 -7.60 2.64
CA SER A 95 7.92 -8.22 1.47
C SER A 95 7.20 -9.51 1.09
N ALA A 96 6.80 -9.60 -0.18
CA ALA A 96 6.11 -10.76 -0.71
C ALA A 96 7.05 -11.69 -1.50
N ASN A 97 6.74 -12.98 -1.47
CA ASN A 97 7.41 -14.01 -2.24
C ASN A 97 6.98 -13.90 -3.71
N THR A 98 7.75 -13.17 -4.48
CA THR A 98 7.52 -12.99 -5.91
C THR A 98 8.77 -13.36 -6.69
N GLY A 99 8.68 -13.63 -7.98
CA GLY A 99 9.83 -13.94 -8.83
C GLY A 99 10.93 -12.86 -8.85
N LEU A 100 10.69 -11.70 -8.24
CA LEU A 100 11.71 -10.67 -8.03
C LEU A 100 12.78 -11.11 -7.03
N LEU A 101 12.47 -12.02 -6.12
CA LEU A 101 13.42 -12.54 -5.12
C LEU A 101 14.55 -13.34 -5.74
N ASP A 102 14.31 -14.00 -6.86
CA ASP A 102 15.32 -14.78 -7.57
C ASP A 102 16.47 -13.91 -8.09
N GLN A 103 16.24 -12.58 -8.17
CA GLN A 103 17.21 -11.58 -8.59
C GLN A 103 17.95 -10.93 -7.41
N MET A 104 17.61 -11.30 -6.17
CA MET A 104 18.19 -10.71 -4.95
C MET A 104 19.28 -11.61 -4.37
N THR A 105 20.25 -10.99 -3.68
CA THR A 105 21.24 -11.76 -2.94
C THR A 105 20.63 -12.44 -1.72
N LYS A 106 21.16 -13.59 -1.32
CA LYS A 106 20.72 -14.33 -0.11
C LYS A 106 20.75 -13.45 1.15
N ASP A 107 21.78 -12.61 1.30
CA ASP A 107 21.92 -11.70 2.43
C ASP A 107 20.82 -10.63 2.44
N HIS A 108 20.36 -10.18 1.27
CA HIS A 108 19.27 -9.23 1.18
C HIS A 108 17.94 -9.88 1.59
N VAL A 109 17.67 -11.07 1.11
CA VAL A 109 16.48 -11.86 1.49
C VAL A 109 16.48 -12.12 3.00
N GLN A 110 17.63 -12.52 3.57
CA GLN A 110 17.74 -12.77 5.01
C GLN A 110 17.47 -11.51 5.85
N ARG A 111 17.95 -10.34 5.42
CA ARG A 111 17.64 -9.05 6.06
C ARG A 111 16.16 -8.67 5.95
N MET A 112 15.50 -9.06 4.87
CA MET A 112 14.06 -8.85 4.74
C MET A 112 13.29 -9.76 5.71
N LEU A 113 13.66 -11.03 5.78
CA LEU A 113 13.06 -12.04 6.67
C LEU A 113 13.22 -11.68 8.15
N SER A 114 14.41 -11.20 8.55
CA SER A 114 14.68 -10.82 9.96
C SER A 114 13.75 -9.72 10.50
N LYS A 115 13.09 -8.97 9.62
CA LYS A 115 12.13 -7.93 10.00
C LYS A 115 10.70 -8.44 10.14
N VAL A 116 10.43 -9.69 9.77
CA VAL A 116 9.07 -10.27 9.77
C VAL A 116 8.96 -11.30 10.88
N PRO A 117 8.25 -11.03 11.98
CA PRO A 117 8.12 -11.95 13.11
C PRO A 117 7.58 -13.33 12.73
N ARG A 118 6.76 -13.43 11.69
CA ARG A 118 6.24 -14.71 11.18
C ARG A 118 7.33 -15.60 10.54
N GLY A 119 8.56 -15.11 10.38
CA GLY A 119 9.73 -15.87 9.92
C GLY A 119 9.72 -16.28 8.44
N ARG A 120 8.77 -15.80 7.66
CA ARG A 120 8.67 -16.04 6.21
C ARG A 120 8.15 -14.82 5.49
N LEU A 121 8.28 -14.81 4.19
CA LEU A 121 7.68 -13.79 3.33
C LEU A 121 6.17 -14.03 3.18
N LEU A 122 5.47 -12.96 2.77
CA LEU A 122 4.06 -13.02 2.41
C LEU A 122 3.91 -13.78 1.09
N GLU A 123 3.03 -14.77 1.05
CA GLU A 123 2.68 -15.44 -0.21
C GLU A 123 1.67 -14.59 -1.01
N VAL A 124 1.76 -14.65 -2.33
CA VAL A 124 0.89 -13.86 -3.21
C VAL A 124 -0.58 -14.21 -3.00
N GLU A 125 -0.87 -15.47 -2.76
CA GLU A 125 -2.22 -16.00 -2.51
C GLU A 125 -2.84 -15.43 -1.24
N GLU A 126 -2.04 -15.23 -0.18
CA GLU A 126 -2.49 -14.62 1.08
C GLU A 126 -2.87 -13.15 0.86
N PHE A 127 -2.04 -12.43 0.10
CA PHE A 127 -2.33 -11.04 -0.29
C PHE A 127 -3.60 -10.95 -1.14
N THR A 128 -3.70 -11.81 -2.15
CA THR A 128 -4.84 -11.84 -3.09
C THR A 128 -6.14 -12.14 -2.37
N SER A 129 -6.14 -13.10 -1.43
CA SER A 129 -7.33 -13.43 -0.63
C SER A 129 -7.87 -12.23 0.13
N LEU A 130 -6.99 -11.45 0.76
CA LEU A 130 -7.40 -10.21 1.46
C LEU A 130 -7.95 -9.16 0.50
N VAL A 131 -7.28 -8.94 -0.63
CA VAL A 131 -7.72 -7.94 -1.63
C VAL A 131 -9.06 -8.37 -2.25
N CYS A 132 -9.24 -9.64 -2.56
CA CYS A 132 -10.50 -10.16 -3.10
C CYS A 132 -11.66 -9.93 -2.12
N TRP A 133 -11.47 -10.25 -0.84
CA TRP A 133 -12.50 -9.99 0.17
C TRP A 133 -12.81 -8.50 0.29
N LEU A 134 -11.80 -7.64 0.39
CA LEU A 134 -12.00 -6.19 0.47
C LEU A 134 -12.71 -5.61 -0.76
N SER A 135 -12.56 -6.25 -1.91
CA SER A 135 -13.17 -5.84 -3.20
C SER A 135 -14.54 -6.49 -3.45
N SER A 136 -14.95 -7.44 -2.62
CA SER A 136 -16.20 -8.16 -2.77
C SER A 136 -17.40 -7.44 -2.15
N GLU A 137 -18.60 -7.92 -2.43
CA GLU A 137 -19.86 -7.47 -1.82
C GLU A 137 -19.94 -7.83 -0.32
N GLU A 138 -19.16 -8.80 0.15
CA GLU A 138 -19.11 -9.19 1.56
C GLU A 138 -18.54 -8.07 2.47
N ASN A 139 -17.70 -7.20 1.92
CA ASN A 139 -17.22 -6.02 2.63
C ASN A 139 -18.28 -4.92 2.63
N THR A 140 -19.19 -4.97 3.59
CA THR A 140 -20.30 -4.02 3.72
C THR A 140 -20.04 -2.90 4.73
N PHE A 141 -19.06 -3.06 5.64
CA PHE A 141 -18.88 -2.14 6.77
C PHE A 141 -17.47 -1.54 6.88
N SER A 142 -16.44 -2.23 6.38
CA SER A 142 -15.06 -1.72 6.48
C SER A 142 -14.78 -0.68 5.41
N THR A 143 -14.58 0.58 5.84
CA THR A 143 -14.11 1.68 4.99
C THR A 143 -13.14 2.56 5.76
N ALA A 144 -12.30 3.34 5.07
CA ALA A 144 -11.25 4.17 5.62
C ALA A 144 -10.24 3.42 6.51
N ALA A 145 -10.20 2.10 6.41
CA ALA A 145 -9.34 1.24 7.21
C ALA A 145 -8.01 0.93 6.51
N VAL A 146 -7.03 0.54 7.33
CA VAL A 146 -5.71 0.10 6.88
C VAL A 146 -5.52 -1.33 7.36
N PHE A 147 -5.56 -2.26 6.43
CA PHE A 147 -5.41 -3.68 6.68
C PHE A 147 -3.93 -4.08 6.61
N ASP A 148 -3.38 -4.43 7.76
CA ASP A 148 -2.00 -4.90 7.83
C ASP A 148 -1.90 -6.36 7.36
N ILE A 149 -0.95 -6.63 6.48
CA ILE A 149 -0.57 -7.97 6.06
C ILE A 149 0.96 -8.09 6.05
N SER A 150 1.55 -7.71 7.18
CA SER A 150 3.00 -7.60 7.34
C SER A 150 3.67 -8.78 8.02
N GLY A 151 2.88 -9.77 8.48
CA GLY A 151 3.41 -10.88 9.27
C GLY A 151 3.90 -10.46 10.66
N GLY A 152 3.30 -9.40 11.23
CA GLY A 152 3.64 -8.85 12.54
C GLY A 152 4.77 -7.82 12.52
N ARG A 153 5.25 -7.40 11.34
CA ARG A 153 6.32 -6.40 11.24
C ARG A 153 5.83 -5.02 11.71
N SER A 154 4.60 -4.66 11.39
CA SER A 154 3.96 -3.43 11.85
C SER A 154 2.73 -3.77 12.69
N THR A 155 2.44 -2.98 13.73
CA THR A 155 1.43 -3.33 14.74
C THR A 155 0.31 -2.28 14.90
N TYR A 156 0.25 -1.28 14.03
CA TYR A 156 -0.80 -0.26 14.09
C TYR A 156 -1.41 0.03 12.72
#